data_99e44ecd6feec020ddd1f3a0b27d4854
#
_entry.id   99e44ecd6feec020ddd1f3a0b27d4854
#
_cell.length_a   1.000
_cell.length_b   1.000
_cell.length_c   1.000
_cell.angle_alpha   90.00
_cell.angle_beta   90.00
_cell.angle_gamma   90.00
#
_symmetry.space_group_name_H-M   'P 1'
#
loop_
_entity.id
_entity.type
_entity.pdbx_description
1 polymer ?
#
loop_
_entity_poly.entity_id
_entity_poly.type
_entity_poly.pdbx_seq_one_letter_code
_entity_poly.pdbx_strand_id
1 'polypeptide(L)'
;MNTHTLELFHDYYEKLVDAMTRTGGFDADTIRYCLAEICKLFGICKGIAVYYNSPQHEQLGKGEVLIPYDNGIEGKVALHKRIVNPNVTVIDCTVYIPVDAPDLEEDVLAKLDLTIRTVLIFISRNRLQDFVERTTFYDPNGYPNLNSFTRYMNSLSENNRLTGYTVARFNLRHFSLINREIGRMCGDIAIQNYFNCFNTVIADKGIVCRLGGDNFIMAFETSLMDDVTAILEGVPVIYDINDSKRVMINATAGIFTLPDDFKYNGVSDVMDTLLYCANIARNDDSRSIVSFDNDLLISKEKVMQVQHHFPKALKEHEFLVYYQPKIDIETGKLSGAEALCRWQKDGRIIPPSEFIPVLESSNDICKLDFYMLDIVCSDIRRWLDEGINVARISVNLSRKHMMDVDLLNHILRIIDKHNVPHKYIEIELTETTTDVGFTDLKRVVNGLQQAGIYTSVDDFGIGYSSLNLIREIPWNVLKIDKSFLPVEEDSESSSRSIMFKYVVAMARELGLECIAEGVEYANQVDVLIKNQCLFAQGYLFDKPLPLDEFEKRLHNHIYKIDRSKDH
;
A
#
# COMPACT_ATOMS: atom_id res chain seq x y z
N MET A 1 -50.46 48.39 18.63
CA MET A 1 -50.98 47.00 18.68
C MET A 1 -51.88 46.79 19.91
N ASN A 2 -53.03 46.08 19.83
CA ASN A 2 -53.85 45.80 20.98
C ASN A 2 -53.33 44.61 21.81
N THR A 3 -53.77 44.48 23.09
CA THR A 3 -53.33 43.46 24.05
C THR A 3 -53.60 42.04 23.52
N HIS A 4 -54.72 41.79 22.87
CA HIS A 4 -55.07 40.48 22.32
C HIS A 4 -54.16 40.04 21.16
N THR A 5 -53.78 40.96 20.27
CA THR A 5 -52.85 40.68 19.17
C THR A 5 -51.45 40.37 19.73
N LEU A 6 -51.08 41.02 20.84
CA LEU A 6 -49.79 40.75 21.50
C LEU A 6 -49.76 39.35 22.14
N GLU A 7 -50.82 38.92 22.80
CA GLU A 7 -50.96 37.61 23.42
C GLU A 7 -50.90 36.49 22.35
N LEU A 8 -51.63 36.64 21.24
CA LEU A 8 -51.59 35.69 20.12
C LEU A 8 -50.20 35.60 19.47
N PHE A 9 -49.53 36.75 19.32
CA PHE A 9 -48.15 36.74 18.81
C PHE A 9 -47.23 35.95 19.73
N HIS A 10 -47.29 36.14 21.05
CA HIS A 10 -46.48 35.41 22.02
C HIS A 10 -46.74 33.91 21.94
N ASP A 11 -47.99 33.48 21.88
CA ASP A 11 -48.35 32.05 21.78
C ASP A 11 -47.81 31.40 20.50
N TYR A 12 -47.94 32.05 19.35
CA TYR A 12 -47.38 31.52 18.09
C TYR A 12 -45.85 31.57 18.07
N TYR A 13 -45.23 32.59 18.65
CA TYR A 13 -43.80 32.73 18.68
C TYR A 13 -43.13 31.70 19.61
N GLU A 14 -43.71 31.44 20.81
CA GLU A 14 -43.25 30.38 21.70
C GLU A 14 -43.34 28.99 21.03
N LYS A 15 -44.49 28.68 20.43
CA LYS A 15 -44.66 27.44 19.68
C LYS A 15 -43.67 27.31 18.52
N LEU A 16 -43.37 28.40 17.84
CA LEU A 16 -42.36 28.43 16.77
C LEU A 16 -40.97 28.08 17.31
N VAL A 17 -40.56 28.68 18.42
CA VAL A 17 -39.27 28.42 19.06
C VAL A 17 -39.17 26.99 19.57
N ASP A 18 -40.24 26.48 20.21
CA ASP A 18 -40.29 25.10 20.69
C ASP A 18 -40.19 24.09 19.54
N ALA A 19 -40.89 24.34 18.43
CA ALA A 19 -40.79 23.49 17.24
C ALA A 19 -39.41 23.48 16.59
N MET A 20 -38.62 24.57 16.72
CA MET A 20 -37.24 24.68 16.22
C MET A 20 -36.20 24.03 17.14
N THR A 21 -36.48 23.93 18.44
CA THR A 21 -35.51 23.51 19.47
C THR A 21 -35.77 22.12 20.05
N ARG A 22 -36.76 21.39 19.52
CA ARG A 22 -37.19 20.09 20.01
C ARG A 22 -36.05 19.07 20.02
N THR A 23 -35.87 18.32 21.10
CA THR A 23 -34.96 17.18 21.19
C THR A 23 -35.45 16.06 20.28
N GLY A 24 -34.67 15.72 19.25
CA GLY A 24 -35.00 14.66 18.27
C GLY A 24 -35.32 15.17 16.85
N GLY A 25 -35.19 16.47 16.63
CA GLY A 25 -35.37 17.10 15.32
C GLY A 25 -36.46 18.18 15.34
N PHE A 26 -36.42 19.07 14.37
CA PHE A 26 -37.38 20.16 14.26
C PHE A 26 -38.72 19.69 13.64
N ASP A 27 -39.83 20.32 14.06
CA ASP A 27 -41.15 20.06 13.53
C ASP A 27 -41.48 21.07 12.40
N ALA A 28 -41.21 20.67 11.16
CA ALA A 28 -41.34 21.52 9.98
C ALA A 28 -42.79 22.00 9.76
N ASP A 29 -43.79 21.18 10.11
CA ASP A 29 -45.19 21.51 9.89
C ASP A 29 -45.69 22.54 10.91
N THR A 30 -45.32 22.37 12.18
CA THR A 30 -45.60 23.37 13.22
C THR A 30 -44.87 24.69 12.93
N ILE A 31 -43.63 24.66 12.48
CA ILE A 31 -42.86 25.87 12.07
C ILE A 31 -43.63 26.62 10.97
N ARG A 32 -44.02 25.91 9.91
CA ARG A 32 -44.77 26.49 8.77
C ARG A 32 -46.09 27.08 9.21
N TYR A 33 -46.83 26.36 10.06
CA TYR A 33 -48.10 26.81 10.60
C TYR A 33 -47.95 28.09 11.42
N CYS A 34 -47.02 28.15 12.39
CA CYS A 34 -46.82 29.32 13.22
C CYS A 34 -46.37 30.55 12.41
N LEU A 35 -45.50 30.37 11.42
CA LEU A 35 -45.11 31.46 10.52
C LEU A 35 -46.30 32.01 9.73
N ALA A 36 -47.17 31.13 9.21
CA ALA A 36 -48.35 31.54 8.48
C ALA A 36 -49.32 32.31 9.37
N GLU A 37 -49.54 31.87 10.62
CA GLU A 37 -50.44 32.56 11.57
C GLU A 37 -49.87 33.91 12.01
N ILE A 38 -48.55 34.03 12.24
CA ILE A 38 -47.90 35.32 12.52
C ILE A 38 -48.05 36.26 11.31
N CYS A 39 -47.90 35.77 10.08
CA CYS A 39 -48.09 36.58 8.88
C CYS A 39 -49.54 37.08 8.78
N LYS A 40 -50.54 36.22 9.01
CA LYS A 40 -51.96 36.61 9.03
C LYS A 40 -52.26 37.64 10.09
N LEU A 41 -51.71 37.43 11.30
CA LEU A 41 -51.92 38.32 12.46
C LEU A 41 -51.48 39.76 12.17
N PHE A 42 -50.40 39.92 11.39
CA PHE A 42 -49.81 41.22 11.05
C PHE A 42 -50.22 41.74 9.66
N GLY A 43 -51.19 41.08 8.99
CA GLY A 43 -51.66 41.51 7.68
C GLY A 43 -50.61 41.38 6.56
N ILE A 44 -49.66 40.46 6.72
CA ILE A 44 -48.67 40.16 5.70
C ILE A 44 -49.34 39.39 4.55
N CYS A 45 -49.04 39.76 3.30
CA CYS A 45 -49.55 39.05 2.14
C CYS A 45 -48.57 38.03 1.59
N LYS A 46 -47.26 38.24 1.76
CA LYS A 46 -46.24 37.33 1.26
C LYS A 46 -44.92 37.46 2.03
N GLY A 47 -44.27 36.34 2.30
CA GLY A 47 -42.92 36.25 2.81
C GLY A 47 -42.02 35.43 1.87
N ILE A 48 -40.90 35.96 1.50
CA ILE A 48 -39.90 35.28 0.63
C ILE A 48 -38.56 35.26 1.35
N ALA A 49 -37.95 34.11 1.43
CA ALA A 49 -36.55 33.98 1.84
C ALA A 49 -35.75 33.37 0.68
N VAL A 50 -34.65 34.03 0.30
CA VAL A 50 -33.71 33.53 -0.69
C VAL A 50 -32.43 33.17 0.00
N TYR A 51 -31.97 31.96 -0.21
CA TYR A 51 -30.77 31.42 0.40
C TYR A 51 -29.69 31.16 -0.64
N TYR A 52 -28.51 31.67 -0.42
CA TYR A 52 -27.32 31.46 -1.26
C TYR A 52 -26.26 30.72 -0.45
N ASN A 53 -25.72 29.62 -1.01
CA ASN A 53 -24.72 28.78 -0.38
C ASN A 53 -23.37 29.49 -0.19
N SER A 54 -23.11 30.57 -0.95
CA SER A 54 -21.94 31.44 -0.80
C SER A 54 -22.21 32.81 -1.43
N PRO A 55 -21.40 33.82 -1.11
CA PRO A 55 -21.49 35.12 -1.80
C PRO A 55 -21.27 35.03 -3.33
N GLN A 56 -20.52 34.03 -3.80
CA GLN A 56 -20.35 33.78 -5.25
C GLN A 56 -21.63 33.25 -5.91
N HIS A 57 -22.41 32.39 -5.21
CA HIS A 57 -23.72 31.93 -5.71
C HIS A 57 -24.72 33.06 -5.79
N GLU A 58 -24.65 34.01 -4.86
CA GLU A 58 -25.46 35.23 -4.92
C GLU A 58 -25.16 36.03 -6.19
N GLN A 59 -23.90 36.28 -6.50
CA GLN A 59 -23.48 37.01 -7.72
C GLN A 59 -23.96 36.32 -9.02
N LEU A 60 -24.10 34.99 -8.97
CA LEU A 60 -24.59 34.17 -10.08
C LEU A 60 -26.11 34.02 -10.12
N GLY A 61 -26.83 34.59 -9.16
CA GLY A 61 -28.29 34.44 -9.03
C GLY A 61 -28.76 33.01 -8.72
N LYS A 62 -27.90 32.15 -8.20
CA LYS A 62 -28.16 30.73 -7.90
C LYS A 62 -28.62 30.55 -6.45
N GLY A 63 -29.75 31.17 -6.08
CA GLY A 63 -30.35 31.06 -4.75
C GLY A 63 -31.53 30.07 -4.71
N GLU A 64 -31.66 29.37 -3.59
CA GLU A 64 -32.87 28.61 -3.27
C GLU A 64 -33.91 29.55 -2.70
N VAL A 65 -35.12 29.58 -3.33
CA VAL A 65 -36.22 30.42 -2.92
C VAL A 65 -37.19 29.62 -2.04
N LEU A 66 -37.40 30.09 -0.82
CA LEU A 66 -38.40 29.58 0.11
C LEU A 66 -39.51 30.61 0.26
N ILE A 67 -40.76 30.20 0.11
CA ILE A 67 -41.94 31.03 0.31
C ILE A 67 -42.69 30.48 1.52
N PRO A 68 -42.38 30.94 2.74
CA PRO A 68 -43.02 30.44 3.95
C PRO A 68 -44.50 30.82 4.05
N TYR A 69 -44.90 31.90 3.39
CA TYR A 69 -46.30 32.36 3.33
C TYR A 69 -46.59 33.15 2.05
N ASP A 70 -47.70 32.87 1.41
CA ASP A 70 -48.22 33.64 0.27
C ASP A 70 -49.73 33.43 0.22
N ASN A 71 -50.52 34.52 0.29
CA ASN A 71 -51.98 34.50 0.19
C ASN A 71 -52.49 34.91 -1.20
N GLY A 72 -51.57 35.10 -2.17
CA GLY A 72 -51.90 35.45 -3.54
C GLY A 72 -52.24 36.93 -3.79
N ILE A 73 -52.16 37.80 -2.77
CA ILE A 73 -52.42 39.23 -2.92
C ILE A 73 -51.13 39.94 -3.31
N GLU A 74 -51.20 40.82 -4.32
CA GLU A 74 -50.04 41.64 -4.72
C GLU A 74 -49.66 42.62 -3.61
N GLY A 75 -48.34 42.72 -3.32
CA GLY A 75 -47.89 43.47 -2.17
C GLY A 75 -46.71 44.42 -2.45
N LYS A 76 -46.58 45.46 -1.60
CA LYS A 76 -45.41 46.32 -1.48
C LYS A 76 -44.49 45.77 -0.38
N VAL A 77 -43.15 46.03 -0.48
CA VAL A 77 -42.17 45.63 0.52
C VAL A 77 -42.39 46.38 1.83
N ALA A 78 -42.62 45.63 2.90
CA ALA A 78 -42.78 46.17 4.25
C ALA A 78 -41.48 46.04 5.06
N LEU A 79 -40.75 44.95 4.87
CA LEU A 79 -39.49 44.70 5.56
C LEU A 79 -38.53 43.89 4.65
N HIS A 80 -37.27 44.32 4.58
CA HIS A 80 -36.21 43.54 3.97
C HIS A 80 -35.10 43.33 4.96
N LYS A 81 -34.65 42.10 5.11
CA LYS A 81 -33.60 41.73 6.04
C LYS A 81 -32.59 40.84 5.32
N ARG A 82 -31.32 41.24 5.40
CA ARG A 82 -30.21 40.47 4.86
C ARG A 82 -29.24 40.04 5.97
N ILE A 83 -28.90 38.78 5.99
CA ILE A 83 -27.88 38.21 6.89
C ILE A 83 -26.79 37.61 6.03
N VAL A 84 -25.56 38.04 6.28
CA VAL A 84 -24.34 37.53 5.62
C VAL A 84 -23.47 36.88 6.67
N ASN A 85 -23.28 35.58 6.56
CA ASN A 85 -22.26 34.88 7.31
C ASN A 85 -20.97 34.87 6.48
N PRO A 86 -19.90 35.54 6.89
CA PRO A 86 -18.67 35.63 6.10
C PRO A 86 -18.19 34.22 5.67
N ASN A 87 -17.97 34.05 4.37
CA ASN A 87 -17.49 32.82 3.74
C ASN A 87 -18.42 31.59 3.73
N VAL A 88 -19.63 31.68 4.24
CA VAL A 88 -20.53 30.53 4.36
C VAL A 88 -21.85 30.74 3.59
N THR A 89 -22.64 31.73 3.95
CA THR A 89 -24.00 31.87 3.40
C THR A 89 -24.49 33.32 3.34
N VAL A 90 -25.41 33.60 2.40
CA VAL A 90 -26.18 34.84 2.37
C VAL A 90 -27.65 34.45 2.38
N ILE A 91 -28.43 35.10 3.25
CA ILE A 91 -29.88 34.90 3.31
C ILE A 91 -30.56 36.27 3.20
N ASP A 92 -31.42 36.41 2.19
CA ASP A 92 -32.26 37.58 1.97
C ASP A 92 -33.72 37.22 2.29
N CYS A 93 -34.32 37.93 3.23
CA CYS A 93 -35.72 37.77 3.59
C CYS A 93 -36.49 39.05 3.29
N THR A 94 -37.58 38.92 2.54
CA THR A 94 -38.45 40.04 2.18
C THR A 94 -39.87 39.72 2.57
N VAL A 95 -40.50 40.66 3.25
CA VAL A 95 -41.91 40.57 3.69
C VAL A 95 -42.71 41.64 2.98
N TYR A 96 -43.88 41.28 2.46
CA TYR A 96 -44.78 42.11 1.69
C TYR A 96 -46.10 42.28 2.40
N ILE A 97 -46.66 43.50 2.33
CA ILE A 97 -48.03 43.82 2.74
C ILE A 97 -48.85 44.22 1.51
N PRO A 98 -50.17 44.11 1.54
CA PRO A 98 -51.01 44.55 0.41
C PRO A 98 -50.66 45.98 -0.01
N VAL A 99 -50.72 46.27 -1.33
CA VAL A 99 -50.32 47.58 -1.87
C VAL A 99 -51.08 48.71 -1.22
N ASP A 100 -52.39 48.52 -0.96
CA ASP A 100 -53.31 49.55 -0.37
C ASP A 100 -53.26 49.56 1.16
N ALA A 101 -52.50 48.66 1.81
CA ALA A 101 -52.45 48.65 3.27
C ALA A 101 -51.55 49.80 3.79
N PRO A 102 -51.89 50.39 4.98
CA PRO A 102 -51.00 51.33 5.63
C PRO A 102 -49.67 50.67 6.01
N ASP A 103 -48.63 51.47 6.14
CA ASP A 103 -47.32 50.95 6.58
C ASP A 103 -47.42 50.38 8.01
N LEU A 104 -46.64 49.36 8.29
CA LEU A 104 -46.67 48.67 9.59
C LEU A 104 -46.16 49.57 10.72
N GLU A 105 -46.84 49.54 11.88
CA GLU A 105 -46.38 50.19 13.09
C GLU A 105 -45.00 49.67 13.51
N GLU A 106 -44.20 50.52 14.15
CA GLU A 106 -42.82 50.22 14.59
C GLU A 106 -42.74 48.98 15.50
N ASP A 107 -43.73 48.81 16.38
CA ASP A 107 -43.85 47.65 17.28
C ASP A 107 -44.10 46.34 16.52
N VAL A 108 -44.88 46.36 15.42
CA VAL A 108 -45.12 45.21 14.53
C VAL A 108 -43.87 44.89 13.74
N LEU A 109 -43.17 45.90 13.21
CA LEU A 109 -41.90 45.74 12.51
C LEU A 109 -40.84 45.10 13.42
N ALA A 110 -40.74 45.51 14.69
CA ALA A 110 -39.82 44.94 15.68
C ALA A 110 -40.12 43.45 15.93
N LYS A 111 -41.37 43.03 16.01
CA LYS A 111 -41.77 41.63 16.21
C LYS A 111 -41.54 40.78 14.97
N LEU A 112 -41.78 41.30 13.80
CA LEU A 112 -41.43 40.66 12.54
C LEU A 112 -39.90 40.49 12.40
N ASP A 113 -39.14 41.55 12.72
CA ASP A 113 -37.68 41.48 12.72
C ASP A 113 -37.14 40.40 13.67
N LEU A 114 -37.75 40.32 14.89
CA LEU A 114 -37.40 39.28 15.86
C LEU A 114 -37.73 37.88 15.29
N THR A 115 -38.90 37.68 14.73
CA THR A 115 -39.31 36.40 14.14
C THR A 115 -38.39 36.00 13.00
N ILE A 116 -38.11 36.91 12.08
CA ILE A 116 -37.22 36.68 10.95
C ILE A 116 -35.80 36.29 11.44
N ARG A 117 -35.24 37.05 12.39
CA ARG A 117 -33.90 36.74 12.96
C ARG A 117 -33.87 35.35 13.59
N THR A 118 -34.91 34.98 14.35
CA THR A 118 -34.99 33.65 14.98
C THR A 118 -35.02 32.54 13.95
N VAL A 119 -35.85 32.66 12.91
CA VAL A 119 -35.90 31.68 11.81
C VAL A 119 -34.57 31.61 11.04
N LEU A 120 -33.96 32.76 10.75
CA LEU A 120 -32.69 32.81 10.02
C LEU A 120 -31.55 32.20 10.82
N ILE A 121 -31.48 32.43 12.14
CA ILE A 121 -30.52 31.79 13.04
C ILE A 121 -30.72 30.27 13.04
N PHE A 122 -31.96 29.81 13.12
CA PHE A 122 -32.29 28.39 13.07
C PHE A 122 -31.87 27.73 11.74
N ILE A 123 -32.22 28.35 10.61
CA ILE A 123 -31.81 27.85 9.28
C ILE A 123 -30.27 27.82 9.17
N SER A 124 -29.60 28.89 9.57
CA SER A 124 -28.12 28.97 9.55
C SER A 124 -27.47 27.87 10.39
N ARG A 125 -28.02 27.63 11.60
CA ARG A 125 -27.52 26.57 12.50
C ARG A 125 -27.67 25.19 11.89
N ASN A 126 -28.86 24.85 11.38
CA ASN A 126 -29.09 23.53 10.79
C ASN A 126 -28.20 23.28 9.56
N ARG A 127 -28.07 24.28 8.67
CA ARG A 127 -27.22 24.14 7.49
C ARG A 127 -25.73 24.08 7.84
N LEU A 128 -25.27 24.80 8.87
CA LEU A 128 -23.92 24.65 9.37
C LEU A 128 -23.70 23.24 9.93
N GLN A 129 -24.68 22.71 10.63
CA GLN A 129 -24.64 21.34 11.16
C GLN A 129 -24.56 20.30 10.04
N ASP A 130 -25.41 20.43 9.00
CA ASP A 130 -25.36 19.58 7.80
C ASP A 130 -24.02 19.72 7.05
N PHE A 131 -23.50 20.94 6.95
CA PHE A 131 -22.21 21.19 6.32
C PHE A 131 -21.06 20.53 7.10
N VAL A 132 -21.05 20.70 8.43
CA VAL A 132 -20.05 20.04 9.31
C VAL A 132 -20.17 18.53 9.21
N GLU A 133 -21.39 17.98 9.22
CA GLU A 133 -21.60 16.52 9.07
C GLU A 133 -21.05 16.02 7.73
N ARG A 134 -21.40 16.67 6.63
CA ARG A 134 -20.92 16.29 5.29
C ARG A 134 -19.40 16.42 5.17
N THR A 135 -18.80 17.50 5.62
CA THR A 135 -17.36 17.70 5.51
C THR A 135 -16.54 16.83 6.47
N THR A 136 -17.12 16.44 7.62
CA THR A 136 -16.46 15.59 8.60
C THR A 136 -16.51 14.12 8.21
N PHE A 137 -17.64 13.65 7.69
CA PHE A 137 -17.89 12.22 7.52
C PHE A 137 -17.93 11.74 6.07
N TYR A 138 -17.88 12.66 5.11
CA TYR A 138 -17.85 12.31 3.68
C TYR A 138 -16.68 13.00 2.97
N ASP A 139 -16.21 12.37 1.91
CA ASP A 139 -15.24 12.97 1.00
C ASP A 139 -15.91 13.94 0.02
N PRO A 140 -15.15 14.74 -0.78
CA PRO A 140 -15.71 15.67 -1.75
C PRO A 140 -16.61 15.03 -2.82
N ASN A 141 -16.51 13.73 -3.04
CA ASN A 141 -17.31 12.97 -4.00
C ASN A 141 -18.55 12.31 -3.36
N GLY A 142 -18.76 12.52 -2.05
CA GLY A 142 -19.91 12.01 -1.31
C GLY A 142 -19.78 10.58 -0.79
N TYR A 143 -18.57 9.98 -0.82
CA TYR A 143 -18.33 8.69 -0.17
C TYR A 143 -18.08 8.87 1.33
N PRO A 144 -18.60 7.97 2.19
CA PRO A 144 -18.18 7.92 3.59
C PRO A 144 -16.65 7.84 3.68
N ASN A 145 -16.06 8.61 4.59
CA ASN A 145 -14.61 8.67 4.79
C ASN A 145 -14.15 7.88 6.04
N LEU A 146 -12.87 8.00 6.41
CA LEU A 146 -12.32 7.32 7.58
C LEU A 146 -13.02 7.69 8.90
N ASN A 147 -13.51 8.93 9.05
CA ASN A 147 -14.23 9.32 10.25
C ASN A 147 -15.58 8.60 10.35
N SER A 148 -16.24 8.35 9.21
CA SER A 148 -17.45 7.51 9.16
C SER A 148 -17.18 6.09 9.61
N PHE A 149 -16.08 5.49 9.13
CA PHE A 149 -15.64 4.17 9.58
C PHE A 149 -15.38 4.14 11.09
N THR A 150 -14.62 5.12 11.61
CA THR A 150 -14.32 5.24 13.04
C THR A 150 -15.58 5.38 13.88
N ARG A 151 -16.53 6.22 13.46
CA ARG A 151 -17.83 6.38 14.13
C ARG A 151 -18.63 5.07 14.17
N TYR A 152 -18.63 4.32 13.07
CA TYR A 152 -19.31 3.04 12.98
C TYR A 152 -18.69 2.00 13.92
N MET A 153 -17.35 1.85 13.90
CA MET A 153 -16.63 0.94 14.76
C MET A 153 -16.77 1.26 16.25
N ASN A 154 -16.75 2.56 16.62
CA ASN A 154 -17.05 3.00 17.98
C ASN A 154 -18.45 2.59 18.42
N SER A 155 -19.44 2.79 17.56
CA SER A 155 -20.83 2.38 17.84
C SER A 155 -20.98 0.87 18.03
N LEU A 156 -20.27 0.05 17.24
CA LEU A 156 -20.24 -1.39 17.44
C LEU A 156 -19.58 -1.76 18.78
N SER A 157 -18.49 -1.08 19.14
CA SER A 157 -17.76 -1.32 20.39
C SER A 157 -18.59 -0.96 21.61
N GLU A 158 -19.20 0.22 21.62
CA GLU A 158 -20.07 0.70 22.71
C GLU A 158 -21.30 -0.21 22.94
N ASN A 159 -21.81 -0.81 21.87
CA ASN A 159 -22.94 -1.72 21.93
C ASN A 159 -22.54 -3.20 22.09
N ASN A 160 -21.24 -3.51 22.32
CA ASN A 160 -20.71 -4.86 22.41
C ASN A 160 -21.07 -5.77 21.21
N ARG A 161 -21.04 -5.21 19.98
CA ARG A 161 -21.43 -5.90 18.74
C ARG A 161 -20.23 -6.16 17.80
N LEU A 162 -19.00 -6.08 18.28
CA LEU A 162 -17.80 -6.34 17.46
C LEU A 162 -17.66 -7.81 17.05
N THR A 163 -18.09 -8.73 17.90
CA THR A 163 -18.11 -10.17 17.61
C THR A 163 -18.94 -10.47 16.37
N GLY A 164 -18.40 -11.26 15.46
CA GLY A 164 -19.06 -11.61 14.19
C GLY A 164 -18.91 -10.56 13.10
N TYR A 165 -18.06 -9.55 13.29
CA TYR A 165 -17.69 -8.58 12.26
C TYR A 165 -16.31 -8.87 11.67
N THR A 166 -16.19 -8.53 10.41
CA THR A 166 -14.94 -8.56 9.64
C THR A 166 -14.66 -7.15 9.13
N VAL A 167 -13.38 -6.77 9.16
CA VAL A 167 -12.89 -5.54 8.56
C VAL A 167 -11.99 -5.86 7.37
N ALA A 168 -12.06 -5.08 6.33
CA ALA A 168 -11.19 -5.25 5.17
C ALA A 168 -10.71 -3.89 4.63
N ARG A 169 -9.46 -3.86 4.18
CA ARG A 169 -8.89 -2.74 3.43
C ARG A 169 -8.49 -3.23 2.04
N PHE A 170 -8.89 -2.51 1.01
CA PHE A 170 -8.60 -2.90 -0.35
C PHE A 170 -8.22 -1.70 -1.24
N ASN A 171 -7.53 -2.03 -2.32
CA ASN A 171 -7.13 -1.11 -3.37
C ASN A 171 -7.48 -1.73 -4.73
N LEU A 172 -7.93 -0.91 -5.69
CA LEU A 172 -8.28 -1.40 -7.03
C LEU A 172 -7.01 -1.75 -7.82
N ARG A 173 -6.94 -2.97 -8.34
CA ARG A 173 -5.78 -3.43 -9.14
C ARG A 173 -5.73 -2.70 -10.47
N HIS A 174 -4.54 -2.17 -10.80
CA HIS A 174 -4.25 -1.54 -12.10
C HIS A 174 -5.23 -0.44 -12.52
N PHE A 175 -5.91 0.22 -11.57
CA PHE A 175 -6.94 1.22 -11.88
C PHE A 175 -6.40 2.42 -12.69
N SER A 176 -5.12 2.73 -12.56
CA SER A 176 -4.44 3.72 -13.39
C SER A 176 -4.42 3.34 -14.88
N LEU A 177 -4.35 2.05 -15.21
CA LEU A 177 -4.44 1.56 -16.60
C LEU A 177 -5.87 1.67 -17.11
N ILE A 178 -6.85 1.28 -16.29
CA ILE A 178 -8.27 1.46 -16.61
C ILE A 178 -8.56 2.94 -16.92
N ASN A 179 -8.08 3.88 -16.09
CA ASN A 179 -8.25 5.31 -16.34
C ASN A 179 -7.58 5.82 -17.63
N ARG A 180 -6.49 5.19 -18.07
CA ARG A 180 -5.88 5.52 -19.37
C ARG A 180 -6.75 5.04 -20.54
N GLU A 181 -7.37 3.90 -20.41
CA GLU A 181 -8.17 3.27 -21.45
C GLU A 181 -9.54 3.94 -21.63
N ILE A 182 -10.27 4.14 -20.53
CA ILE A 182 -11.65 4.65 -20.57
C ILE A 182 -11.78 6.15 -20.26
N GLY A 183 -10.72 6.79 -19.80
CA GLY A 183 -10.71 8.20 -19.38
C GLY A 183 -11.15 8.41 -17.92
N ARG A 184 -10.69 9.48 -17.28
CA ARG A 184 -10.91 9.76 -15.84
C ARG A 184 -12.38 9.88 -15.46
N MET A 185 -13.19 10.58 -16.27
CA MET A 185 -14.62 10.72 -15.98
C MET A 185 -15.37 9.39 -15.97
N CYS A 186 -15.07 8.51 -16.93
CA CYS A 186 -15.63 7.16 -16.95
C CYS A 186 -15.07 6.29 -15.81
N GLY A 187 -13.80 6.49 -15.43
CA GLY A 187 -13.20 5.86 -14.27
C GLY A 187 -13.89 6.22 -12.96
N ASP A 188 -14.29 7.49 -12.78
CA ASP A 188 -15.05 7.92 -11.59
C ASP A 188 -16.43 7.25 -11.52
N ILE A 189 -17.11 7.09 -12.67
CA ILE A 189 -18.37 6.33 -12.77
C ILE A 189 -18.14 4.85 -12.42
N ALA A 190 -17.07 4.26 -12.92
CA ALA A 190 -16.72 2.88 -12.64
C ALA A 190 -16.44 2.64 -11.14
N ILE A 191 -15.69 3.54 -10.48
CA ILE A 191 -15.49 3.51 -9.01
C ILE A 191 -16.83 3.61 -8.28
N GLN A 192 -17.68 4.55 -8.67
CA GLN A 192 -19.00 4.73 -8.04
C GLN A 192 -19.84 3.45 -8.12
N ASN A 193 -19.88 2.83 -9.29
CA ASN A 193 -20.66 1.61 -9.48
C ASN A 193 -20.03 0.40 -8.76
N TYR A 194 -18.70 0.33 -8.70
CA TYR A 194 -18.00 -0.69 -7.90
C TYR A 194 -18.30 -0.53 -6.41
N PHE A 195 -18.24 0.69 -5.89
CA PHE A 195 -18.61 1.02 -4.51
C PHE A 195 -20.08 0.65 -4.21
N ASN A 196 -20.98 0.90 -5.14
CA ASN A 196 -22.40 0.57 -5.00
C ASN A 196 -22.66 -0.95 -4.93
N CYS A 197 -21.80 -1.79 -5.54
CA CYS A 197 -21.89 -3.26 -5.39
C CYS A 197 -21.73 -3.65 -3.91
N PHE A 198 -20.74 -3.09 -3.22
CA PHE A 198 -20.56 -3.33 -1.79
C PHE A 198 -21.72 -2.79 -0.96
N ASN A 199 -22.17 -1.56 -1.22
CA ASN A 199 -23.32 -0.98 -0.50
C ASN A 199 -24.59 -1.83 -0.64
N THR A 200 -24.79 -2.46 -1.79
CA THR A 200 -25.95 -3.33 -2.03
C THR A 200 -25.85 -4.62 -1.21
N VAL A 201 -24.67 -5.22 -1.14
CA VAL A 201 -24.43 -6.49 -0.40
C VAL A 201 -24.41 -6.24 1.10
N ILE A 202 -23.70 -5.20 1.54
CA ILE A 202 -23.50 -4.92 2.96
C ILE A 202 -24.75 -4.29 3.58
N ALA A 203 -25.44 -3.43 2.86
CA ALA A 203 -26.68 -2.75 3.28
C ALA A 203 -26.55 -2.13 4.69
N ASP A 204 -27.41 -2.52 5.64
CA ASP A 204 -27.41 -2.10 7.04
C ASP A 204 -26.48 -2.91 7.95
N LYS A 205 -25.81 -3.93 7.41
CA LYS A 205 -24.94 -4.85 8.13
C LYS A 205 -23.47 -4.43 8.14
N GLY A 206 -23.18 -3.21 7.74
CA GLY A 206 -21.80 -2.73 7.71
C GLY A 206 -21.66 -1.33 7.14
N ILE A 207 -20.44 -0.98 6.81
CA ILE A 207 -20.09 0.29 6.18
C ILE A 207 -18.92 0.10 5.22
N VAL A 208 -18.96 0.81 4.09
CA VAL A 208 -17.82 0.94 3.15
C VAL A 208 -17.43 2.41 3.10
N CYS A 209 -16.13 2.68 3.20
CA CYS A 209 -15.58 4.02 3.26
C CYS A 209 -14.42 4.16 2.27
N ARG A 210 -14.29 5.34 1.67
CA ARG A 210 -13.17 5.69 0.80
C ARG A 210 -12.07 6.42 1.57
N LEU A 211 -10.84 5.95 1.45
CA LEU A 211 -9.67 6.57 2.09
C LEU A 211 -8.98 7.61 1.20
N GLY A 212 -9.31 7.60 -0.09
CA GLY A 212 -8.75 8.48 -1.11
C GLY A 212 -8.23 7.70 -2.31
N GLY A 213 -8.30 8.31 -3.50
CA GLY A 213 -7.94 7.64 -4.75
C GLY A 213 -8.76 6.36 -4.97
N ASP A 214 -8.07 5.26 -5.12
CA ASP A 214 -8.57 3.89 -5.31
C ASP A 214 -8.48 3.02 -4.04
N ASN A 215 -8.32 3.64 -2.85
CA ASN A 215 -8.20 2.96 -1.56
C ASN A 215 -9.50 3.04 -0.77
N PHE A 216 -9.90 1.91 -0.19
CA PHE A 216 -11.14 1.73 0.57
C PHE A 216 -10.90 0.95 1.86
N ILE A 217 -11.79 1.16 2.84
CA ILE A 217 -11.90 0.36 4.06
C ILE A 217 -13.37 0.04 4.30
N MET A 218 -13.65 -1.13 4.83
CA MET A 218 -15.01 -1.55 5.15
C MET A 218 -15.06 -2.37 6.45
N ALA A 219 -16.23 -2.35 7.10
CA ALA A 219 -16.58 -3.26 8.18
C ALA A 219 -17.93 -3.88 7.84
N PHE A 220 -18.10 -5.18 8.02
CA PHE A 220 -19.31 -5.91 7.66
C PHE A 220 -19.48 -7.17 8.52
N GLU A 221 -20.73 -7.65 8.63
CA GLU A 221 -20.98 -8.92 9.30
C GLU A 221 -20.26 -10.06 8.58
N THR A 222 -19.55 -10.93 9.32
CA THR A 222 -18.76 -12.04 8.76
C THR A 222 -19.60 -13.01 7.91
N SER A 223 -20.91 -13.05 8.13
CA SER A 223 -21.85 -13.82 7.30
C SER A 223 -21.88 -13.41 5.81
N LEU A 224 -21.37 -12.22 5.48
CA LEU A 224 -21.30 -11.68 4.11
C LEU A 224 -19.92 -11.92 3.45
N MET A 225 -19.03 -12.70 4.06
CA MET A 225 -17.65 -12.89 3.60
C MET A 225 -17.58 -13.37 2.15
N ASP A 226 -18.36 -14.37 1.79
CA ASP A 226 -18.31 -14.97 0.45
C ASP A 226 -18.77 -13.97 -0.63
N ASP A 227 -19.84 -13.22 -0.35
CA ASP A 227 -20.37 -12.21 -1.27
C ASP A 227 -19.39 -11.04 -1.45
N VAL A 228 -18.77 -10.57 -0.35
CA VAL A 228 -17.78 -9.51 -0.36
C VAL A 228 -16.52 -9.97 -1.10
N THR A 229 -16.06 -11.20 -0.86
CA THR A 229 -14.89 -11.77 -1.52
C THR A 229 -15.12 -11.89 -3.03
N ALA A 230 -16.29 -12.33 -3.46
CA ALA A 230 -16.64 -12.41 -4.88
C ALA A 230 -16.55 -11.04 -5.59
N ILE A 231 -16.94 -9.94 -4.91
CA ILE A 231 -16.79 -8.59 -5.46
C ILE A 231 -15.30 -8.18 -5.53
N LEU A 232 -14.52 -8.51 -4.50
CA LEU A 232 -13.08 -8.20 -4.46
C LEU A 232 -12.30 -8.94 -5.54
N GLU A 233 -12.63 -10.20 -5.81
CA GLU A 233 -12.02 -11.02 -6.86
C GLU A 233 -12.28 -10.47 -8.27
N GLY A 234 -13.46 -9.86 -8.47
CA GLY A 234 -13.75 -9.12 -9.70
C GLY A 234 -15.21 -9.10 -10.10
N VAL A 235 -15.68 -7.92 -10.46
CA VAL A 235 -17.04 -7.71 -10.93
C VAL A 235 -17.08 -6.76 -12.14
N PRO A 236 -17.91 -7.04 -13.15
CA PRO A 236 -18.09 -6.14 -14.29
C PRO A 236 -18.97 -4.97 -13.90
N VAL A 237 -18.42 -3.75 -13.92
CA VAL A 237 -19.16 -2.52 -13.62
C VAL A 237 -19.38 -1.65 -14.86
N ILE A 238 -20.51 -0.97 -14.92
CA ILE A 238 -20.83 -0.03 -16.00
C ILE A 238 -20.01 1.24 -15.79
N TYR A 239 -19.33 1.72 -16.84
CA TYR A 239 -18.60 2.98 -16.84
C TYR A 239 -19.15 4.00 -17.84
N ASP A 240 -19.98 3.54 -18.79
CA ASP A 240 -20.71 4.40 -19.73
C ASP A 240 -22.19 4.03 -19.70
N ILE A 241 -23.01 4.94 -19.18
CA ILE A 241 -24.45 4.71 -18.99
C ILE A 241 -25.18 4.66 -20.34
N ASN A 242 -24.73 5.45 -21.34
CA ASN A 242 -25.41 5.56 -22.64
C ASN A 242 -25.21 4.28 -23.47
N ASP A 243 -23.98 3.76 -23.51
CA ASP A 243 -23.60 2.59 -24.29
C ASP A 243 -23.63 1.27 -23.48
N SER A 244 -23.97 1.32 -22.18
CA SER A 244 -23.94 0.18 -21.25
C SER A 244 -22.59 -0.57 -21.25
N LYS A 245 -21.50 0.14 -21.54
CA LYS A 245 -20.14 -0.43 -21.54
C LYS A 245 -19.70 -0.79 -20.15
N ARG A 246 -19.02 -1.93 -20.04
CA ARG A 246 -18.54 -2.45 -18.74
C ARG A 246 -17.05 -2.64 -18.76
N VAL A 247 -16.45 -2.51 -17.57
CA VAL A 247 -15.06 -2.85 -17.29
C VAL A 247 -15.01 -3.79 -16.09
N MET A 248 -14.11 -4.76 -16.13
CA MET A 248 -13.86 -5.64 -14.99
C MET A 248 -13.01 -4.90 -13.97
N ILE A 249 -13.47 -4.80 -12.73
CA ILE A 249 -12.71 -4.24 -11.62
C ILE A 249 -12.51 -5.33 -10.58
N ASN A 250 -11.26 -5.53 -10.19
CA ASN A 250 -10.84 -6.39 -9.11
C ASN A 250 -9.97 -5.59 -8.11
N ALA A 251 -9.78 -6.14 -6.93
CA ALA A 251 -9.06 -5.48 -5.86
C ALA A 251 -7.96 -6.35 -5.27
N THR A 252 -6.99 -5.70 -4.64
CA THR A 252 -6.06 -6.32 -3.70
C THR A 252 -6.53 -5.98 -2.30
N ALA A 253 -6.74 -6.98 -1.45
CA ALA A 253 -7.36 -6.79 -0.14
C ALA A 253 -6.62 -7.48 1.00
N GLY A 254 -6.57 -6.80 2.15
CA GLY A 254 -6.29 -7.39 3.45
C GLY A 254 -7.57 -7.49 4.27
N ILE A 255 -7.84 -8.64 4.83
CA ILE A 255 -9.05 -8.96 5.59
C ILE A 255 -8.66 -9.35 7.03
N PHE A 256 -9.43 -8.87 8.00
CA PHE A 256 -9.28 -9.23 9.40
C PHE A 256 -10.63 -9.50 10.04
N THR A 257 -10.92 -10.77 10.32
CA THR A 257 -12.09 -11.17 11.11
C THR A 257 -11.80 -10.89 12.57
N LEU A 258 -12.65 -10.11 13.22
CA LEU A 258 -12.45 -9.69 14.60
C LEU A 258 -12.64 -10.88 15.55
N PRO A 259 -11.64 -11.20 16.41
CA PRO A 259 -11.79 -12.20 17.45
C PRO A 259 -12.89 -11.85 18.45
N ASP A 260 -13.44 -12.87 19.13
CA ASP A 260 -14.52 -12.67 20.11
C ASP A 260 -14.14 -11.77 21.29
N ASP A 261 -12.86 -11.75 21.66
CA ASP A 261 -12.29 -10.93 22.73
C ASP A 261 -11.66 -9.61 22.25
N PHE A 262 -11.86 -9.26 20.97
CA PHE A 262 -11.29 -8.06 20.37
C PHE A 262 -11.79 -6.79 21.03
N LYS A 263 -10.86 -5.92 21.42
CA LYS A 263 -11.15 -4.60 22.01
C LYS A 263 -10.72 -3.53 21.03
N TYR A 264 -11.67 -2.70 20.63
CA TYR A 264 -11.42 -1.58 19.74
C TYR A 264 -11.20 -0.31 20.56
N ASN A 265 -9.99 0.26 20.51
CA ASN A 265 -9.64 1.53 21.15
C ASN A 265 -9.43 2.64 20.11
N GLY A 266 -9.37 2.28 18.82
CA GLY A 266 -9.22 3.22 17.73
C GLY A 266 -8.90 2.53 16.41
N VAL A 267 -8.90 3.32 15.33
CA VAL A 267 -8.70 2.81 13.97
C VAL A 267 -7.34 2.11 13.78
N SER A 268 -6.31 2.49 14.53
CA SER A 268 -4.98 1.87 14.49
C SER A 268 -5.00 0.39 14.80
N ASP A 269 -5.89 -0.06 15.71
CA ASP A 269 -5.96 -1.47 16.14
C ASP A 269 -6.26 -2.43 14.98
N VAL A 270 -6.99 -1.96 13.98
CA VAL A 270 -7.33 -2.76 12.78
C VAL A 270 -6.45 -2.37 11.58
N MET A 271 -6.06 -1.09 11.47
CA MET A 271 -5.37 -0.57 10.28
C MET A 271 -4.00 -1.21 10.07
N ASP A 272 -3.20 -1.39 11.13
CA ASP A 272 -1.87 -2.00 11.05
C ASP A 272 -1.93 -3.45 10.56
N THR A 273 -2.94 -4.18 11.00
CA THR A 273 -3.19 -5.57 10.57
C THR A 273 -3.65 -5.62 9.13
N LEU A 274 -4.59 -4.77 8.75
CA LEU A 274 -5.10 -4.68 7.37
C LEU A 274 -4.02 -4.24 6.38
N LEU A 275 -3.17 -3.28 6.76
CA LEU A 275 -2.04 -2.84 5.94
C LEU A 275 -1.02 -3.95 5.72
N TYR A 276 -0.72 -4.72 6.76
CA TYR A 276 0.18 -5.86 6.67
C TYR A 276 -0.34 -6.91 5.67
N CYS A 277 -1.60 -7.34 5.80
CA CYS A 277 -2.23 -8.27 4.87
C CYS A 277 -2.30 -7.71 3.44
N ALA A 278 -2.70 -6.44 3.27
CA ALA A 278 -2.78 -5.80 1.96
C ALA A 278 -1.41 -5.68 1.27
N ASN A 279 -0.32 -5.49 2.02
CA ASN A 279 1.03 -5.47 1.48
C ASN A 279 1.48 -6.87 1.01
N ILE A 280 1.14 -7.93 1.76
CA ILE A 280 1.39 -9.31 1.31
C ILE A 280 0.64 -9.56 0.01
N ALA A 281 -0.66 -9.25 -0.03
CA ALA A 281 -1.49 -9.43 -1.23
C ALA A 281 -1.00 -8.63 -2.46
N ARG A 282 -0.35 -7.49 -2.24
CA ARG A 282 0.22 -6.66 -3.32
C ARG A 282 1.51 -7.25 -3.89
N ASN A 283 2.31 -7.89 -3.06
CA ASN A 283 3.61 -8.42 -3.43
C ASN A 283 3.54 -9.88 -3.92
N ASP A 284 2.38 -10.52 -3.81
CA ASP A 284 2.13 -11.88 -4.26
C ASP A 284 1.11 -11.87 -5.40
N ASP A 285 1.60 -12.03 -6.64
CA ASP A 285 0.73 -12.06 -7.82
C ASP A 285 -0.27 -13.22 -7.83
N SER A 286 0.00 -14.27 -7.04
CA SER A 286 -0.87 -15.45 -6.91
C SER A 286 -2.05 -15.22 -5.95
N ARG A 287 -1.97 -14.23 -5.05
CA ARG A 287 -2.97 -13.97 -4.01
C ARG A 287 -3.39 -12.51 -3.97
N SER A 288 -4.55 -12.21 -4.52
CA SER A 288 -5.12 -10.86 -4.47
C SER A 288 -5.78 -10.51 -3.13
N ILE A 289 -6.15 -11.51 -2.34
CA ILE A 289 -6.84 -11.36 -1.06
C ILE A 289 -6.08 -12.15 0.01
N VAL A 290 -5.74 -11.50 1.11
CA VAL A 290 -5.04 -12.10 2.25
C VAL A 290 -5.84 -11.86 3.52
N SER A 291 -6.28 -12.95 4.15
CA SER A 291 -6.96 -12.92 5.45
C SER A 291 -5.93 -13.05 6.58
N PHE A 292 -6.07 -12.24 7.62
CA PHE A 292 -5.23 -12.32 8.80
C PHE A 292 -5.60 -13.55 9.64
N ASP A 293 -4.61 -14.40 9.86
CA ASP A 293 -4.71 -15.61 10.71
C ASP A 293 -3.54 -15.68 11.70
N ASN A 294 -3.52 -16.75 12.50
CA ASN A 294 -2.46 -16.97 13.50
C ASN A 294 -1.07 -17.12 12.86
N ASP A 295 -0.96 -17.70 11.68
CA ASP A 295 0.32 -17.89 11.00
C ASP A 295 0.87 -16.53 10.52
N LEU A 296 -0.01 -15.66 10.04
CA LEU A 296 0.34 -14.29 9.68
C LEU A 296 0.66 -13.43 10.91
N LEU A 297 0.01 -13.68 12.06
CA LEU A 297 0.37 -13.01 13.32
C LEU A 297 1.81 -13.36 13.72
N ILE A 298 2.14 -14.65 13.74
CA ILE A 298 3.50 -15.12 14.03
C ILE A 298 4.52 -14.52 13.05
N SER A 299 4.16 -14.47 11.77
CA SER A 299 5.01 -13.87 10.73
C SER A 299 5.21 -12.37 10.95
N LYS A 300 4.15 -11.64 11.30
CA LYS A 300 4.22 -10.20 11.62
C LYS A 300 5.11 -9.93 12.83
N GLU A 301 4.98 -10.73 13.89
CA GLU A 301 5.82 -10.63 15.08
C GLU A 301 7.29 -10.90 14.76
N LYS A 302 7.59 -11.90 13.93
CA LYS A 302 8.96 -12.18 13.45
C LYS A 302 9.53 -10.99 12.68
N VAL A 303 8.76 -10.41 11.75
CA VAL A 303 9.17 -9.21 10.99
C VAL A 303 9.51 -8.06 11.95
N MET A 304 8.64 -7.77 12.91
CA MET A 304 8.87 -6.70 13.89
C MET A 304 10.12 -6.99 14.75
N GLN A 305 10.32 -8.24 15.17
CA GLN A 305 11.49 -8.64 15.93
C GLN A 305 12.79 -8.44 15.14
N VAL A 306 12.82 -8.85 13.87
CA VAL A 306 13.98 -8.65 12.99
C VAL A 306 14.30 -7.17 12.86
N GLN A 307 13.31 -6.34 12.50
CA GLN A 307 13.51 -4.91 12.31
C GLN A 307 13.98 -4.20 13.59
N HIS A 308 13.42 -4.58 14.74
CA HIS A 308 13.79 -3.99 16.02
C HIS A 308 15.21 -4.36 16.47
N HIS A 309 15.62 -5.63 16.25
CA HIS A 309 16.92 -6.11 16.71
C HIS A 309 18.07 -5.80 15.74
N PHE A 310 17.80 -5.67 14.44
CA PHE A 310 18.80 -5.52 13.40
C PHE A 310 19.85 -4.42 13.67
N PRO A 311 19.48 -3.16 14.05
CA PRO A 311 20.48 -2.12 14.28
C PRO A 311 21.44 -2.43 15.44
N LYS A 312 20.97 -3.16 16.45
CA LYS A 312 21.78 -3.61 17.58
C LYS A 312 22.68 -4.79 17.17
N ALA A 313 22.10 -5.78 16.52
CA ALA A 313 22.81 -6.96 16.03
C ALA A 313 23.99 -6.61 15.10
N LEU A 314 23.79 -5.61 14.24
CA LEU A 314 24.87 -5.11 13.37
C LEU A 314 26.05 -4.51 14.17
N LYS A 315 25.76 -3.75 15.22
CA LYS A 315 26.77 -3.14 16.10
C LYS A 315 27.49 -4.14 17.00
N GLU A 316 26.77 -5.19 17.43
CA GLU A 316 27.29 -6.23 18.31
C GLU A 316 27.96 -7.37 17.54
N HIS A 317 28.10 -7.24 16.21
CA HIS A 317 28.74 -8.22 15.30
C HIS A 317 28.08 -9.61 15.37
N GLU A 318 26.75 -9.66 15.50
CA GLU A 318 25.99 -10.90 15.49
C GLU A 318 25.88 -11.53 14.08
N PHE A 319 26.18 -10.77 13.01
CA PHE A 319 26.20 -11.28 11.65
C PHE A 319 27.59 -11.85 11.32
N LEU A 320 27.60 -13.13 10.95
CA LEU A 320 28.80 -13.89 10.61
C LEU A 320 28.83 -14.19 9.13
N VAL A 321 30.05 -14.29 8.58
CA VAL A 321 30.27 -14.77 7.21
C VAL A 321 30.54 -16.26 7.24
N TYR A 322 29.77 -17.01 6.46
CA TYR A 322 30.05 -18.40 6.10
C TYR A 322 30.47 -18.43 4.64
N TYR A 323 31.42 -19.27 4.31
CA TYR A 323 31.95 -19.38 2.96
C TYR A 323 31.52 -20.70 2.34
N GLN A 324 30.86 -20.67 1.18
CA GLN A 324 30.54 -21.87 0.42
C GLN A 324 31.52 -22.03 -0.75
N PRO A 325 32.30 -23.14 -0.79
CA PRO A 325 33.33 -23.34 -1.81
C PRO A 325 32.74 -23.47 -3.22
N LYS A 326 33.37 -22.80 -4.19
CA LYS A 326 33.19 -22.97 -5.63
C LYS A 326 34.35 -23.84 -6.16
N ILE A 327 34.04 -24.92 -6.85
CA ILE A 327 35.02 -25.95 -7.24
C ILE A 327 35.15 -25.99 -8.75
N ASP A 328 36.39 -26.04 -9.23
CA ASP A 328 36.70 -26.53 -10.58
C ASP A 328 36.53 -28.06 -10.58
N ILE A 329 35.48 -28.56 -11.19
CA ILE A 329 35.12 -29.98 -11.14
C ILE A 329 35.98 -30.87 -12.00
N GLU A 330 36.77 -30.32 -12.93
CA GLU A 330 37.74 -31.06 -13.73
C GLU A 330 38.98 -31.36 -12.92
N THR A 331 39.50 -30.37 -12.18
CA THR A 331 40.74 -30.48 -11.40
C THR A 331 40.52 -30.81 -9.94
N GLY A 332 39.32 -30.67 -9.42
CA GLY A 332 38.95 -30.74 -8.00
C GLY A 332 39.49 -29.58 -7.17
N LYS A 333 40.01 -28.52 -7.78
CA LYS A 333 40.57 -27.37 -7.06
C LYS A 333 39.51 -26.38 -6.62
N LEU A 334 39.77 -25.77 -5.46
CA LEU A 334 39.02 -24.62 -5.02
C LEU A 334 39.25 -23.45 -5.98
N SER A 335 38.19 -22.96 -6.66
CA SER A 335 38.24 -21.83 -7.60
C SER A 335 37.81 -20.52 -6.99
N GLY A 336 36.96 -20.58 -5.97
CA GLY A 336 36.38 -19.42 -5.29
C GLY A 336 35.54 -19.83 -4.10
N ALA A 337 34.83 -18.86 -3.52
CA ALA A 337 33.75 -19.13 -2.57
C ALA A 337 32.70 -18.03 -2.59
N GLU A 338 31.50 -18.38 -2.19
CA GLU A 338 30.44 -17.41 -1.94
C GLU A 338 30.36 -17.09 -0.44
N ALA A 339 30.32 -15.79 -0.12
CA ALA A 339 30.18 -15.29 1.24
C ALA A 339 28.68 -15.19 1.58
N LEU A 340 28.23 -16.03 2.49
CA LEU A 340 26.83 -16.17 2.90
C LEU A 340 26.64 -15.68 4.33
N CYS A 341 25.69 -14.79 4.52
CA CYS A 341 25.37 -14.25 5.85
C CYS A 341 24.72 -15.30 6.75
N ARG A 342 25.08 -15.29 8.04
CA ARG A 342 24.42 -16.02 9.12
C ARG A 342 24.23 -15.10 10.31
N TRP A 343 23.06 -15.06 10.88
CA TRP A 343 22.79 -14.27 12.08
C TRP A 343 22.90 -15.15 13.33
N GLN A 344 23.90 -14.91 14.13
CA GLN A 344 24.09 -15.60 15.41
C GLN A 344 23.48 -14.79 16.55
N LYS A 345 22.40 -15.31 17.14
CA LYS A 345 21.70 -14.67 18.25
C LYS A 345 21.51 -15.67 19.38
N ASP A 346 21.90 -15.29 20.57
CA ASP A 346 21.76 -16.13 21.80
C ASP A 346 22.30 -17.56 21.61
N GLY A 347 23.43 -17.70 20.89
CA GLY A 347 24.07 -18.98 20.61
C GLY A 347 23.38 -19.85 19.53
N ARG A 348 22.37 -19.30 18.83
CA ARG A 348 21.65 -19.95 17.72
C ARG A 348 21.96 -19.24 16.40
N ILE A 349 21.99 -20.02 15.33
CA ILE A 349 22.09 -19.48 13.98
C ILE A 349 20.68 -19.34 13.41
N ILE A 350 20.29 -18.09 13.08
CA ILE A 350 19.05 -17.76 12.38
C ILE A 350 19.35 -17.85 10.87
N PRO A 351 18.59 -18.65 10.11
CA PRO A 351 18.81 -18.81 8.67
C PRO A 351 18.46 -17.53 7.90
N PRO A 352 19.15 -17.25 6.77
CA PRO A 352 18.90 -16.08 5.92
C PRO A 352 17.45 -15.92 5.48
N SER A 353 16.75 -17.01 5.21
CA SER A 353 15.34 -17.02 4.82
C SER A 353 14.38 -16.38 5.85
N GLU A 354 14.81 -16.25 7.11
CA GLU A 354 13.99 -15.62 8.15
C GLU A 354 14.20 -14.11 8.26
N PHE A 355 15.35 -13.55 7.86
CA PHE A 355 15.66 -12.13 8.04
C PHE A 355 15.95 -11.37 6.74
N ILE A 356 16.52 -11.99 5.71
CA ILE A 356 16.83 -11.30 4.44
C ILE A 356 15.58 -10.69 3.80
N PRO A 357 14.45 -11.40 3.62
CA PRO A 357 13.25 -10.80 3.02
C PRO A 357 12.71 -9.61 3.82
N VAL A 358 12.87 -9.64 5.15
CA VAL A 358 12.46 -8.55 6.04
C VAL A 358 13.33 -7.32 5.82
N LEU A 359 14.65 -7.49 5.74
CA LEU A 359 15.60 -6.40 5.49
C LEU A 359 15.50 -5.86 4.06
N GLU A 360 15.14 -6.70 3.10
CA GLU A 360 14.84 -6.28 1.73
C GLU A 360 13.54 -5.48 1.61
N SER A 361 12.54 -5.74 2.45
CA SER A 361 11.32 -4.92 2.50
C SER A 361 11.60 -3.48 2.94
N SER A 362 12.69 -3.27 3.66
CA SER A 362 13.27 -1.97 4.05
C SER A 362 14.60 -1.73 3.31
N ASN A 363 15.23 -0.59 3.53
CA ASN A 363 16.59 -0.34 3.00
C ASN A 363 17.69 -0.84 3.94
N ASP A 364 17.36 -1.62 4.97
CA ASP A 364 18.33 -2.11 5.94
C ASP A 364 19.23 -3.22 5.36
N ILE A 365 18.76 -3.92 4.34
CA ILE A 365 19.58 -4.87 3.59
C ILE A 365 20.86 -4.22 3.05
N CYS A 366 20.80 -2.97 2.60
CA CYS A 366 21.97 -2.25 2.12
C CYS A 366 23.05 -2.07 3.19
N LYS A 367 22.67 -1.92 4.44
CA LYS A 367 23.62 -1.84 5.57
C LYS A 367 24.27 -3.19 5.84
N LEU A 368 23.48 -4.27 5.74
CA LEU A 368 23.99 -5.63 5.90
C LEU A 368 24.99 -5.99 4.78
N ASP A 369 24.67 -5.68 3.53
CA ASP A 369 25.53 -6.00 2.38
C ASP A 369 26.89 -5.29 2.50
N PHE A 370 26.92 -4.00 2.85
CA PHE A 370 28.18 -3.29 3.08
C PHE A 370 28.95 -3.82 4.29
N TYR A 371 28.25 -4.23 5.35
CA TYR A 371 28.86 -4.88 6.51
C TYR A 371 29.50 -6.22 6.12
N MET A 372 28.81 -7.04 5.33
CA MET A 372 29.33 -8.31 4.82
C MET A 372 30.57 -8.09 3.94
N LEU A 373 30.52 -7.11 3.04
CA LEU A 373 31.66 -6.75 2.19
C LEU A 373 32.87 -6.30 3.02
N ASP A 374 32.67 -5.50 4.06
CA ASP A 374 33.76 -5.03 4.95
C ASP A 374 34.42 -6.20 5.68
N ILE A 375 33.68 -7.18 6.18
CA ILE A 375 34.22 -8.39 6.82
C ILE A 375 34.98 -9.24 5.79
N VAL A 376 34.40 -9.51 4.62
CA VAL A 376 35.04 -10.32 3.57
C VAL A 376 36.37 -9.68 3.15
N CYS A 377 36.40 -8.36 2.99
CA CYS A 377 37.66 -7.65 2.69
C CYS A 377 38.69 -7.78 3.81
N SER A 378 38.27 -7.73 5.07
CA SER A 378 39.14 -7.96 6.22
C SER A 378 39.73 -9.37 6.23
N ASP A 379 38.91 -10.39 5.97
CA ASP A 379 39.34 -11.78 5.91
C ASP A 379 40.33 -12.01 4.76
N ILE A 380 40.00 -11.53 3.56
CA ILE A 380 40.90 -11.61 2.39
C ILE A 380 42.24 -10.94 2.70
N ARG A 381 42.26 -9.75 3.33
CA ARG A 381 43.50 -9.06 3.67
C ARG A 381 44.35 -9.89 4.64
N ARG A 382 43.72 -10.45 5.68
CA ARG A 382 44.39 -11.32 6.64
C ARG A 382 45.00 -12.54 5.96
N TRP A 383 44.26 -13.24 5.09
CA TRP A 383 44.78 -14.39 4.35
C TRP A 383 45.99 -14.04 3.44
N LEU A 384 45.91 -12.87 2.78
CA LEU A 384 47.04 -12.38 1.96
C LEU A 384 48.28 -12.07 2.82
N ASP A 385 48.10 -11.48 4.00
CA ASP A 385 49.22 -11.17 4.94
C ASP A 385 49.85 -12.44 5.52
N GLU A 386 49.05 -13.48 5.71
CA GLU A 386 49.49 -14.81 6.12
C GLU A 386 50.13 -15.62 4.97
N GLY A 387 50.15 -15.08 3.74
CA GLY A 387 50.73 -15.74 2.57
C GLY A 387 49.87 -16.89 2.02
N ILE A 388 48.59 -16.95 2.40
CA ILE A 388 47.65 -17.95 1.89
C ILE A 388 47.31 -17.60 0.44
N ASN A 389 47.22 -18.61 -0.42
CA ASN A 389 46.76 -18.43 -1.78
C ASN A 389 45.22 -18.24 -1.80
N VAL A 390 44.80 -17.00 -1.86
CA VAL A 390 43.38 -16.62 -1.77
C VAL A 390 42.68 -16.90 -3.09
N ALA A 391 41.51 -17.54 -3.02
CA ALA A 391 40.56 -17.65 -4.13
C ALA A 391 39.66 -16.40 -4.20
N ARG A 392 38.98 -16.20 -5.33
CA ARG A 392 38.02 -15.12 -5.51
C ARG A 392 36.78 -15.34 -4.61
N ILE A 393 36.38 -14.33 -3.86
CA ILE A 393 35.21 -14.38 -2.97
C ILE A 393 34.12 -13.53 -3.54
N SER A 394 32.93 -14.12 -3.73
CA SER A 394 31.73 -13.40 -4.13
C SER A 394 30.91 -12.94 -2.93
N VAL A 395 30.33 -11.76 -3.05
CA VAL A 395 29.48 -11.13 -2.04
C VAL A 395 28.17 -10.70 -2.70
N ASN A 396 27.07 -11.10 -2.11
CA ASN A 396 25.73 -10.72 -2.54
C ASN A 396 25.48 -9.23 -2.32
N LEU A 397 24.85 -8.59 -3.29
CA LEU A 397 24.44 -7.18 -3.21
C LEU A 397 23.00 -7.04 -3.66
N SER A 398 22.14 -6.58 -2.75
CA SER A 398 20.74 -6.36 -3.04
C SER A 398 20.53 -5.25 -4.07
N ARG A 399 19.55 -5.40 -4.94
CA ARG A 399 19.14 -4.36 -5.91
C ARG A 399 18.64 -3.08 -5.28
N LYS A 400 18.30 -3.08 -4.01
CA LYS A 400 17.95 -1.86 -3.27
C LYS A 400 19.07 -0.81 -3.34
N HIS A 401 20.30 -1.24 -3.52
CA HIS A 401 21.44 -0.35 -3.74
C HIS A 401 21.37 0.46 -5.04
N MET A 402 20.60 0.03 -6.04
CA MET A 402 20.50 0.77 -7.32
C MET A 402 19.90 2.17 -7.17
N MET A 403 19.23 2.46 -6.06
CA MET A 403 18.77 3.80 -5.70
C MET A 403 19.92 4.72 -5.22
N ASP A 404 21.09 4.17 -4.90
CA ASP A 404 22.27 4.93 -4.48
C ASP A 404 23.12 5.34 -5.69
N VAL A 405 23.15 6.63 -5.99
CA VAL A 405 23.93 7.20 -7.11
C VAL A 405 25.44 6.99 -6.90
N ASP A 406 25.89 6.93 -5.64
CA ASP A 406 27.30 6.80 -5.23
C ASP A 406 27.72 5.34 -4.93
N LEU A 407 26.87 4.36 -5.22
CA LEU A 407 27.09 2.96 -4.90
C LEU A 407 28.50 2.46 -5.27
N LEU A 408 28.94 2.74 -6.49
CA LEU A 408 30.27 2.33 -6.94
C LEU A 408 31.39 2.86 -6.03
N ASN A 409 31.32 4.15 -5.67
CA ASN A 409 32.32 4.75 -4.79
C ASN A 409 32.24 4.19 -3.36
N HIS A 410 31.07 3.79 -2.90
CA HIS A 410 30.92 3.14 -1.59
C HIS A 410 31.58 1.77 -1.58
N ILE A 411 31.35 0.94 -2.61
CA ILE A 411 31.99 -0.38 -2.75
C ILE A 411 33.52 -0.22 -2.82
N LEU A 412 34.02 0.65 -3.70
CA LEU A 412 35.46 0.86 -3.86
C LEU A 412 36.10 1.34 -2.56
N ARG A 413 35.48 2.29 -1.84
CA ARG A 413 36.02 2.75 -0.54
C ARG A 413 36.14 1.64 0.49
N ILE A 414 35.21 0.68 0.53
CA ILE A 414 35.28 -0.45 1.46
C ILE A 414 36.44 -1.36 1.08
N ILE A 415 36.60 -1.72 -0.19
CA ILE A 415 37.65 -2.62 -0.66
C ILE A 415 39.04 -1.98 -0.48
N ASP A 416 39.19 -0.72 -0.87
CA ASP A 416 40.43 0.04 -0.79
C ASP A 416 40.87 0.31 0.66
N LYS A 417 39.91 0.51 1.59
CA LYS A 417 40.16 0.64 3.03
C LYS A 417 40.99 -0.55 3.58
N HIS A 418 40.74 -1.74 3.08
CA HIS A 418 41.45 -2.97 3.48
C HIS A 418 42.67 -3.28 2.61
N ASN A 419 42.98 -2.47 1.59
CA ASN A 419 44.05 -2.72 0.62
C ASN A 419 43.93 -4.12 -0.05
N VAL A 420 42.71 -4.53 -0.38
CA VAL A 420 42.43 -5.80 -1.07
C VAL A 420 42.58 -5.60 -2.58
N PRO A 421 43.41 -6.39 -3.30
CA PRO A 421 43.40 -6.36 -4.75
C PRO A 421 42.02 -6.75 -5.31
N HIS A 422 41.45 -5.91 -6.16
CA HIS A 422 40.08 -6.01 -6.65
C HIS A 422 39.74 -7.36 -7.29
N LYS A 423 40.75 -8.03 -7.90
CA LYS A 423 40.58 -9.34 -8.55
C LYS A 423 40.11 -10.47 -7.61
N TYR A 424 40.20 -10.27 -6.29
CA TYR A 424 39.74 -11.24 -5.30
C TYR A 424 38.29 -11.04 -4.89
N ILE A 425 37.62 -9.98 -5.38
CA ILE A 425 36.24 -9.68 -5.08
C ILE A 425 35.38 -9.92 -6.31
N GLU A 426 34.23 -10.54 -6.08
CA GLU A 426 33.14 -10.68 -7.04
C GLU A 426 31.86 -10.14 -6.40
N ILE A 427 31.08 -9.31 -7.12
CA ILE A 427 29.80 -8.79 -6.65
C ILE A 427 28.69 -9.55 -7.37
N GLU A 428 27.84 -10.22 -6.60
CA GLU A 428 26.69 -10.97 -7.09
C GLU A 428 25.43 -10.13 -7.05
N LEU A 429 24.68 -10.12 -8.15
CA LEU A 429 23.43 -9.36 -8.32
C LEU A 429 22.34 -10.28 -8.89
N THR A 430 21.18 -10.30 -8.29
CA THR A 430 20.04 -11.13 -8.77
C THR A 430 19.44 -10.61 -10.08
N GLU A 431 18.81 -11.48 -10.88
CA GLU A 431 18.33 -11.15 -12.23
C GLU A 431 17.02 -10.34 -12.29
N THR A 432 16.17 -10.35 -11.24
CA THR A 432 14.84 -9.73 -11.24
C THR A 432 14.87 -8.22 -11.49
N THR A 433 14.60 -7.76 -12.72
CA THR A 433 14.57 -6.33 -13.09
C THR A 433 13.17 -5.85 -13.44
N THR A 434 12.80 -4.67 -12.91
CA THR A 434 11.85 -3.78 -13.57
C THR A 434 12.62 -2.85 -14.51
N ASP A 435 12.03 -2.42 -15.62
CA ASP A 435 12.67 -1.58 -16.65
C ASP A 435 13.36 -0.29 -16.11
N VAL A 436 12.95 0.19 -14.94
CA VAL A 436 13.44 1.43 -14.33
C VAL A 436 14.87 1.31 -13.77
N GLY A 437 15.33 0.10 -13.39
CA GLY A 437 16.65 -0.10 -12.78
C GLY A 437 17.77 -0.52 -13.75
N PHE A 438 17.44 -0.77 -15.02
CA PHE A 438 18.39 -1.35 -16.00
C PHE A 438 19.61 -0.44 -16.30
N THR A 439 19.37 0.84 -16.49
CA THR A 439 20.43 1.82 -16.80
C THR A 439 21.42 1.96 -15.65
N ASP A 440 20.90 2.01 -14.41
CA ASP A 440 21.74 2.12 -13.20
C ASP A 440 22.53 0.84 -12.97
N LEU A 441 21.93 -0.34 -13.14
CA LEU A 441 22.62 -1.62 -13.06
C LEU A 441 23.76 -1.70 -14.07
N LYS A 442 23.52 -1.34 -15.34
CA LYS A 442 24.55 -1.29 -16.40
C LYS A 442 25.70 -0.36 -16.04
N ARG A 443 25.39 0.82 -15.47
CA ARG A 443 26.39 1.80 -15.02
C ARG A 443 27.27 1.22 -13.91
N VAL A 444 26.65 0.59 -12.90
CA VAL A 444 27.36 0.01 -11.75
C VAL A 444 28.24 -1.16 -12.19
N VAL A 445 27.73 -2.11 -12.96
CA VAL A 445 28.49 -3.27 -13.45
C VAL A 445 29.67 -2.83 -14.32
N ASN A 446 29.46 -1.88 -15.25
CA ASN A 446 30.57 -1.33 -16.03
C ASN A 446 31.66 -0.69 -15.14
N GLY A 447 31.26 0.07 -14.13
CA GLY A 447 32.21 0.70 -13.20
C GLY A 447 33.01 -0.31 -12.38
N LEU A 448 32.37 -1.37 -11.87
CA LEU A 448 33.02 -2.47 -11.15
C LEU A 448 34.04 -3.20 -12.03
N GLN A 449 33.68 -3.52 -13.27
CA GLN A 449 34.60 -4.16 -14.22
C GLN A 449 35.81 -3.28 -14.56
N GLN A 450 35.58 -1.98 -14.80
CA GLN A 450 36.68 -1.03 -15.04
C GLN A 450 37.62 -0.93 -13.86
N ALA A 451 37.12 -1.13 -12.63
CA ALA A 451 37.91 -1.20 -11.42
C ALA A 451 38.61 -2.57 -11.24
N GLY A 452 38.35 -3.57 -12.07
CA GLY A 452 38.93 -4.93 -11.97
C GLY A 452 38.20 -5.84 -10.97
N ILE A 453 36.96 -5.50 -10.59
CA ILE A 453 36.09 -6.30 -9.74
C ILE A 453 35.23 -7.18 -10.64
N TYR A 454 35.13 -8.46 -10.33
CA TYR A 454 34.25 -9.38 -11.04
C TYR A 454 32.78 -9.14 -10.69
N THR A 455 31.91 -9.40 -11.64
CA THR A 455 30.47 -9.29 -11.45
C THR A 455 29.76 -10.55 -11.94
N SER A 456 28.83 -11.04 -11.18
CA SER A 456 28.01 -12.21 -11.53
C SER A 456 26.51 -11.88 -11.52
N VAL A 457 25.80 -12.49 -12.45
CA VAL A 457 24.34 -12.55 -12.39
C VAL A 457 23.94 -13.84 -11.68
N ASP A 458 23.14 -13.67 -10.62
CA ASP A 458 22.69 -14.75 -9.75
C ASP A 458 21.27 -15.21 -10.07
N ASP A 459 20.91 -16.43 -9.63
CA ASP A 459 19.58 -17.03 -9.78
C ASP A 459 19.08 -17.09 -11.23
N PHE A 460 19.98 -17.22 -12.22
CA PHE A 460 19.55 -17.24 -13.62
C PHE A 460 18.59 -18.40 -13.90
N GLY A 461 17.35 -18.02 -14.25
CA GLY A 461 16.28 -18.94 -14.66
C GLY A 461 15.12 -19.07 -13.69
N ILE A 462 15.17 -18.51 -12.50
CA ILE A 462 14.05 -18.55 -11.54
C ILE A 462 12.95 -17.55 -11.91
N GLY A 463 13.31 -16.41 -12.53
CA GLY A 463 12.39 -15.33 -12.88
C GLY A 463 12.07 -15.26 -14.39
N TYR A 464 11.47 -14.14 -14.80
CA TYR A 464 11.38 -13.78 -16.21
C TYR A 464 12.74 -13.26 -16.70
N SER A 465 13.74 -14.16 -16.76
CA SER A 465 15.10 -13.86 -17.17
C SER A 465 15.10 -13.17 -18.52
N SER A 466 15.45 -11.92 -18.52
CA SER A 466 15.60 -11.22 -19.77
C SER A 466 16.96 -11.56 -20.35
N LEU A 467 17.00 -12.34 -21.42
CA LEU A 467 18.21 -12.52 -22.25
C LEU A 467 18.83 -11.17 -22.62
N ASN A 468 18.04 -10.09 -22.58
CA ASN A 468 18.52 -8.72 -22.72
C ASN A 468 19.49 -8.32 -21.62
N LEU A 469 19.30 -8.77 -20.38
CA LEU A 469 20.21 -8.49 -19.25
C LEU A 469 21.60 -9.04 -19.50
N ILE A 470 21.69 -10.28 -20.00
CA ILE A 470 22.98 -10.92 -20.36
C ILE A 470 23.59 -10.24 -21.59
N ARG A 471 22.79 -9.88 -22.60
CA ARG A 471 23.29 -9.24 -23.84
C ARG A 471 23.83 -7.83 -23.60
N GLU A 472 23.15 -7.06 -22.77
CA GLU A 472 23.40 -5.60 -22.65
C GLU A 472 24.35 -5.23 -21.51
N ILE A 473 24.53 -6.11 -20.52
CA ILE A 473 25.39 -5.87 -19.36
C ILE A 473 26.60 -6.79 -19.47
N PRO A 474 27.82 -6.26 -19.34
CA PRO A 474 29.05 -7.04 -19.49
C PRO A 474 29.37 -7.83 -18.21
N TRP A 475 28.65 -8.89 -17.96
CA TRP A 475 28.92 -9.79 -16.84
C TRP A 475 30.24 -10.54 -17.01
N ASN A 476 30.84 -10.99 -15.90
CA ASN A 476 31.98 -11.92 -15.92
C ASN A 476 31.51 -13.36 -15.70
N VAL A 477 30.49 -13.54 -14.84
CA VAL A 477 30.06 -14.85 -14.37
C VAL A 477 28.55 -14.99 -14.51
N LEU A 478 28.10 -16.17 -14.93
CA LEU A 478 26.70 -16.60 -14.96
C LEU A 478 26.52 -17.74 -13.97
N LYS A 479 25.72 -17.55 -12.91
CA LYS A 479 25.35 -18.59 -11.95
C LYS A 479 24.03 -19.22 -12.38
N ILE A 480 24.03 -20.53 -12.64
CA ILE A 480 22.87 -21.29 -13.07
C ILE A 480 22.25 -21.97 -11.86
N ASP A 481 21.01 -21.58 -11.52
CA ASP A 481 20.26 -22.14 -10.39
C ASP A 481 20.01 -23.64 -10.55
N LYS A 482 19.90 -24.34 -9.43
CA LYS A 482 19.62 -25.78 -9.34
C LYS A 482 18.38 -26.25 -10.09
N SER A 483 17.39 -25.36 -10.28
CA SER A 483 16.15 -25.69 -11.04
C SER A 483 16.43 -26.06 -12.49
N PHE A 484 17.57 -25.60 -13.05
CA PHE A 484 18.04 -25.93 -14.39
C PHE A 484 18.90 -27.19 -14.44
N LEU A 485 19.42 -27.66 -13.31
CA LEU A 485 20.25 -28.86 -13.31
C LEU A 485 19.39 -30.09 -13.65
N PRO A 486 19.82 -30.91 -14.64
CA PRO A 486 19.15 -32.17 -14.91
C PRO A 486 19.17 -33.09 -13.67
N VAL A 487 18.04 -33.74 -13.42
CA VAL A 487 17.93 -34.78 -12.37
C VAL A 487 18.07 -36.17 -13.00
N GLU A 488 18.31 -37.20 -12.18
CA GLU A 488 18.59 -38.56 -12.64
C GLU A 488 17.51 -39.15 -13.58
N GLU A 489 16.25 -38.74 -13.39
CA GLU A 489 15.11 -39.17 -14.23
C GLU A 489 15.02 -38.42 -15.56
N ASP A 490 15.80 -37.35 -15.77
CA ASP A 490 15.76 -36.55 -16.98
C ASP A 490 16.53 -37.26 -18.13
N SER A 491 15.83 -37.54 -19.22
CA SER A 491 16.50 -37.96 -20.47
C SER A 491 17.26 -36.78 -21.09
N GLU A 492 18.27 -37.05 -21.91
CA GLU A 492 18.99 -36.03 -22.69
C GLU A 492 18.07 -35.16 -23.57
N SER A 493 16.89 -35.67 -23.89
CA SER A 493 15.86 -34.98 -24.66
C SER A 493 14.83 -34.26 -23.80
N SER A 494 14.97 -34.28 -22.48
CA SER A 494 14.10 -33.50 -21.59
C SER A 494 14.28 -31.99 -21.82
N SER A 495 13.21 -31.22 -21.65
CA SER A 495 13.28 -29.75 -21.78
C SER A 495 14.33 -29.14 -20.87
N ARG A 496 14.52 -29.69 -19.65
CA ARG A 496 15.52 -29.24 -18.68
C ARG A 496 16.94 -29.49 -19.18
N SER A 497 17.25 -30.69 -19.63
CA SER A 497 18.58 -31.03 -20.18
C SER A 497 18.92 -30.20 -21.43
N ILE A 498 17.94 -29.99 -22.31
CA ILE A 498 18.11 -29.15 -23.50
C ILE A 498 18.40 -27.70 -23.10
N MET A 499 17.58 -27.14 -22.19
CA MET A 499 17.75 -25.75 -21.72
C MET A 499 19.11 -25.56 -21.06
N PHE A 500 19.49 -26.44 -20.12
CA PHE A 500 20.79 -26.37 -19.45
C PHE A 500 21.93 -26.34 -20.47
N LYS A 501 21.95 -27.27 -21.41
CA LYS A 501 22.95 -27.35 -22.49
C LYS A 501 23.10 -26.03 -23.25
N TYR A 502 21.98 -25.44 -23.67
CA TYR A 502 22.03 -24.21 -24.47
C TYR A 502 22.35 -22.97 -23.65
N VAL A 503 21.97 -22.92 -22.38
CA VAL A 503 22.36 -21.82 -21.47
C VAL A 503 23.89 -21.85 -21.24
N VAL A 504 24.47 -23.02 -20.96
CA VAL A 504 25.92 -23.15 -20.80
C VAL A 504 26.66 -22.79 -22.10
N ALA A 505 26.16 -23.29 -23.26
CA ALA A 505 26.75 -22.97 -24.55
C ALA A 505 26.71 -21.46 -24.83
N MET A 506 25.57 -20.81 -24.57
CA MET A 506 25.40 -19.36 -24.72
C MET A 506 26.38 -18.59 -23.82
N ALA A 507 26.46 -18.93 -22.52
CA ALA A 507 27.37 -18.28 -21.58
C ALA A 507 28.81 -18.35 -22.09
N ARG A 508 29.25 -19.52 -22.53
CA ARG A 508 30.60 -19.76 -23.06
C ARG A 508 30.87 -18.96 -24.34
N GLU A 509 29.96 -18.95 -25.31
CA GLU A 509 30.10 -18.17 -26.55
C GLU A 509 30.19 -16.67 -26.29
N LEU A 510 29.54 -16.20 -25.20
CA LEU A 510 29.63 -14.81 -24.72
C LEU A 510 30.89 -14.54 -23.89
N GLY A 511 31.72 -15.55 -23.63
CA GLY A 511 32.93 -15.42 -22.83
C GLY A 511 32.67 -15.29 -21.32
N LEU A 512 31.50 -15.73 -20.84
CA LEU A 512 31.16 -15.73 -19.42
C LEU A 512 31.65 -17.03 -18.76
N GLU A 513 32.17 -16.90 -17.55
CA GLU A 513 32.42 -18.04 -16.65
C GLU A 513 31.03 -18.56 -16.19
N CYS A 514 30.83 -19.88 -16.28
CA CYS A 514 29.55 -20.49 -15.93
C CYS A 514 29.72 -21.34 -14.66
N ILE A 515 28.91 -21.07 -13.65
CA ILE A 515 28.89 -21.80 -12.38
C ILE A 515 27.52 -22.46 -12.19
N ALA A 516 27.51 -23.78 -11.97
CA ALA A 516 26.32 -24.52 -11.60
C ALA A 516 26.13 -24.55 -10.09
N GLU A 517 24.97 -24.12 -9.62
CA GLU A 517 24.63 -24.06 -8.20
C GLU A 517 23.78 -25.24 -7.75
N GLY A 518 23.83 -25.52 -6.44
CA GLY A 518 23.01 -26.56 -5.82
C GLY A 518 23.32 -27.97 -6.31
N VAL A 519 24.58 -28.25 -6.63
CA VAL A 519 25.01 -29.61 -6.98
C VAL A 519 25.01 -30.48 -5.73
N GLU A 520 24.17 -31.53 -5.73
CA GLU A 520 23.98 -32.42 -4.59
C GLU A 520 24.46 -33.86 -4.86
N TYR A 521 24.50 -34.30 -6.14
CA TYR A 521 24.78 -35.67 -6.54
C TYR A 521 25.96 -35.76 -7.49
N ALA A 522 26.72 -36.88 -7.42
CA ALA A 522 27.91 -37.08 -8.24
C ALA A 522 27.57 -37.23 -9.74
N ASN A 523 26.43 -37.83 -10.09
CA ASN A 523 25.95 -37.93 -11.46
C ASN A 523 25.74 -36.57 -12.14
N GLN A 524 25.39 -35.53 -11.37
CA GLN A 524 25.28 -34.16 -11.88
C GLN A 524 26.60 -33.64 -12.39
N VAL A 525 27.73 -34.01 -11.74
CA VAL A 525 29.07 -33.61 -12.16
C VAL A 525 29.38 -34.12 -13.56
N ASP A 526 28.98 -35.34 -13.90
CA ASP A 526 29.21 -35.91 -15.24
C ASP A 526 28.42 -35.14 -16.31
N VAL A 527 27.19 -34.72 -15.99
CA VAL A 527 26.37 -33.85 -16.86
C VAL A 527 27.02 -32.48 -17.05
N LEU A 528 27.56 -31.89 -15.99
CA LEU A 528 28.24 -30.60 -16.04
C LEU A 528 29.48 -30.67 -16.94
N ILE A 529 30.37 -31.69 -16.75
CA ILE A 529 31.59 -31.90 -17.55
C ILE A 529 31.20 -32.10 -19.03
N LYS A 530 30.21 -32.95 -19.33
CA LYS A 530 29.71 -33.19 -20.68
C LYS A 530 29.28 -31.91 -21.39
N ASN A 531 28.66 -30.97 -20.68
CA ASN A 531 28.23 -29.70 -21.21
C ASN A 531 29.28 -28.59 -21.09
N GLN A 532 30.49 -28.89 -20.58
CA GLN A 532 31.59 -27.93 -20.38
C GLN A 532 31.23 -26.78 -19.39
N CYS A 533 30.41 -27.06 -18.39
CA CYS A 533 30.21 -26.23 -17.21
C CYS A 533 31.23 -26.72 -16.15
N LEU A 534 32.36 -26.07 -16.05
CA LEU A 534 33.49 -26.59 -15.27
C LEU A 534 33.54 -26.11 -13.84
N PHE A 535 32.71 -25.15 -13.45
CA PHE A 535 32.66 -24.66 -12.08
C PHE A 535 31.31 -25.03 -11.46
N ALA A 536 31.36 -25.45 -10.21
CA ALA A 536 30.19 -25.89 -9.48
C ALA A 536 30.27 -25.52 -8.00
N GLN A 537 29.08 -25.31 -7.41
CA GLN A 537 28.86 -25.06 -5.99
C GLN A 537 27.69 -25.92 -5.51
N GLY A 538 27.81 -26.53 -4.33
CA GLY A 538 26.72 -27.33 -3.80
C GLY A 538 27.10 -28.24 -2.66
N TYR A 539 26.12 -28.92 -2.08
CA TYR A 539 26.29 -29.77 -0.90
C TYR A 539 27.05 -31.07 -1.21
N LEU A 540 27.21 -31.42 -2.47
CA LEU A 540 28.12 -32.50 -2.86
C LEU A 540 29.54 -32.24 -2.41
N PHE A 541 29.99 -30.98 -2.45
CA PHE A 541 31.36 -30.58 -2.08
C PHE A 541 31.41 -30.20 -0.59
N ASP A 542 30.80 -29.06 -0.24
CA ASP A 542 30.63 -28.60 1.14
C ASP A 542 29.37 -27.76 1.27
N LYS A 543 28.78 -27.80 2.46
CA LYS A 543 27.79 -26.80 2.89
C LYS A 543 28.52 -25.48 3.18
N PRO A 544 27.80 -24.33 3.29
CA PRO A 544 28.42 -23.11 3.79
C PRO A 544 29.22 -23.36 5.08
N LEU A 545 30.50 -23.08 5.07
CA LEU A 545 31.45 -23.35 6.15
C LEU A 545 31.69 -22.10 7.00
N PRO A 546 31.77 -22.21 8.33
CA PRO A 546 32.29 -21.13 9.16
C PRO A 546 33.74 -20.82 8.80
N LEU A 547 34.22 -19.63 9.17
CA LEU A 547 35.52 -19.09 8.78
C LEU A 547 36.68 -20.06 9.01
N ASP A 548 36.78 -20.62 10.20
CA ASP A 548 37.86 -21.56 10.61
C ASP A 548 37.85 -22.87 9.79
N GLU A 549 36.71 -23.37 9.40
CA GLU A 549 36.59 -24.56 8.54
C GLU A 549 36.92 -24.21 7.08
N PHE A 550 36.51 -23.04 6.60
CA PHE A 550 36.87 -22.61 5.24
C PHE A 550 38.36 -22.35 5.09
N GLU A 551 39.05 -21.82 6.09
CA GLU A 551 40.50 -21.65 6.09
C GLU A 551 41.24 -22.97 5.91
N LYS A 552 40.76 -24.06 6.52
CA LYS A 552 41.30 -25.40 6.29
C LYS A 552 41.17 -25.82 4.82
N ARG A 553 40.11 -25.39 4.13
CA ARG A 553 39.93 -25.65 2.69
C ARG A 553 40.88 -24.80 1.84
N LEU A 554 41.15 -23.54 2.23
CA LEU A 554 42.16 -22.70 1.56
C LEU A 554 43.53 -23.31 1.59
N HIS A 555 43.92 -24.00 2.67
CA HIS A 555 45.21 -24.70 2.77
C HIS A 555 45.25 -26.02 1.99
N ASN A 556 44.13 -26.73 1.89
CA ASN A 556 44.01 -28.02 1.22
C ASN A 556 43.11 -27.89 -0.02
N HIS A 557 43.67 -27.38 -1.10
CA HIS A 557 42.96 -26.89 -2.29
C HIS A 557 42.32 -27.97 -3.19
N ILE A 558 42.32 -29.28 -2.83
CA ILE A 558 41.84 -30.34 -3.71
C ILE A 558 40.67 -31.10 -3.08
N TYR A 559 39.54 -31.05 -3.75
CA TYR A 559 38.33 -31.83 -3.44
C TYR A 559 38.39 -33.18 -4.17
N LYS A 560 38.22 -34.26 -3.44
CA LYS A 560 38.02 -35.59 -4.04
C LYS A 560 36.54 -35.81 -4.28
N ILE A 561 36.12 -35.82 -5.52
CA ILE A 561 34.74 -36.13 -5.89
C ILE A 561 34.57 -37.64 -5.81
N ASP A 562 33.93 -38.11 -4.76
CA ASP A 562 33.65 -39.54 -4.55
C ASP A 562 32.41 -39.93 -5.38
N ARG A 563 32.64 -40.57 -6.52
CA ARG A 563 31.60 -41.04 -7.45
C ARG A 563 30.92 -42.33 -7.00
N SER A 564 31.29 -42.87 -5.81
CA SER A 564 30.69 -44.12 -5.27
C SER A 564 29.47 -43.88 -4.37
N LYS A 565 29.08 -42.64 -4.12
CA LYS A 565 27.98 -42.27 -3.19
C LYS A 565 26.60 -42.10 -3.84
N ASP A 566 26.43 -42.54 -5.07
CA ASP A 566 25.14 -42.51 -5.76
C ASP A 566 24.27 -43.73 -5.39
N HIS A 567 23.83 -43.82 -4.13
CA HIS A 567 22.80 -44.78 -3.70
C HIS A 567 21.98 -44.22 -2.55
#